data_b29b1a8ed254a43abcac9adc742a012c
#
_entry.id   b29b1a8ed254a43abcac9adc742a012c
#
_cell.length_a   1.000
_cell.length_b   1.000
_cell.length_c   1.000
_cell.angle_alpha   90.00
_cell.angle_beta   90.00
_cell.angle_gamma   90.00
#
_symmetry.space_group_name_H-M   'P 1'
#
loop_
_entity.id
_entity.type
_entity.pdbx_description
1 polymer ?
#
loop_
_entity_poly.entity_id
_entity_poly.type
_entity_poly.pdbx_seq_one_letter_code
_entity_poly.pdbx_strand_id
1 'polypeptide(L)'
;MVKPNPADIGFDYSYIMAATADRTPCIFMENGRGVGLDPDDPVYVSYTENFPGEPTGKDNPELLRMHPSHGHDQSIVNGISRIGYMKGGKSALWRDEDIADSITTHAIRFIENSQKSGEPFFLYLATNDIHVPRVPHERFAGKSGLGPRGDALLSFDWTVGQVMETLKKLNLDDNTIVILSSDNGAVIDDGYKDQAVELLGNHKVTGYTEVVSIAVMREVQEYLALFAGRERFLLEYQTIW
;
A
#
# COMPACT_ATOMS: atom_id res chain seq x y z
N MET A 1 -20.20 6.57 5.01
CA MET A 1 -19.24 5.52 5.43
C MET A 1 -19.37 4.36 4.48
N VAL A 2 -18.26 3.94 3.90
CA VAL A 2 -18.21 2.78 2.99
C VAL A 2 -18.24 1.49 3.80
N LYS A 3 -18.93 0.46 3.31
CA LYS A 3 -19.01 -0.87 3.92
C LYS A 3 -18.89 -1.97 2.86
N PRO A 4 -18.26 -3.12 3.18
CA PRO A 4 -17.52 -3.38 4.42
C PRO A 4 -16.26 -2.53 4.51
N ASN A 5 -15.76 -2.28 5.73
CA ASN A 5 -14.51 -1.57 5.98
C ASN A 5 -13.78 -2.27 7.16
N PRO A 6 -12.51 -1.94 7.46
CA PRO A 6 -11.74 -2.62 8.50
C PRO A 6 -12.40 -2.66 9.88
N ALA A 7 -13.21 -1.65 10.25
CA ALA A 7 -13.93 -1.68 11.53
C ALA A 7 -15.00 -2.76 11.59
N ASP A 8 -15.55 -3.17 10.44
CA ASP A 8 -16.56 -4.25 10.39
C ASP A 8 -15.93 -5.64 10.68
N ILE A 9 -14.59 -5.75 10.65
CA ILE A 9 -13.84 -6.96 10.98
C ILE A 9 -12.98 -6.83 12.24
N GLY A 10 -13.15 -5.74 13.01
CA GLY A 10 -12.59 -5.59 14.35
C GLY A 10 -11.38 -4.67 14.49
N PHE A 11 -11.00 -3.91 13.48
CA PHE A 11 -9.96 -2.89 13.62
C PHE A 11 -10.55 -1.60 14.21
N ASP A 12 -9.90 -1.05 15.23
CA ASP A 12 -10.31 0.21 15.89
C ASP A 12 -9.97 1.45 15.07
N TYR A 13 -8.92 1.36 14.26
CA TYR A 13 -8.45 2.42 13.37
C TYR A 13 -8.07 1.85 12.01
N SER A 14 -8.32 2.62 10.96
CA SER A 14 -7.85 2.29 9.62
C SER A 14 -7.52 3.53 8.80
N TYR A 15 -6.39 3.49 8.11
CA TYR A 15 -6.03 4.42 7.05
C TYR A 15 -5.54 3.60 5.86
N ILE A 16 -6.32 3.58 4.80
CA ILE A 16 -6.13 2.67 3.68
C ILE A 16 -6.37 3.33 2.33
N MET A 17 -5.83 2.76 1.28
CA MET A 17 -6.35 2.93 -0.08
C MET A 17 -7.62 2.09 -0.19
N ALA A 18 -8.66 2.59 -0.89
CA ALA A 18 -9.91 1.86 -1.06
C ALA A 18 -9.77 0.61 -1.94
N ALA A 19 -8.70 0.55 -2.72
CA ALA A 19 -8.30 -0.60 -3.54
C ALA A 19 -6.77 -0.73 -3.45
N THR A 20 -6.07 -0.74 -4.59
CA THR A 20 -4.61 -0.71 -4.70
C THR A 20 -4.18 0.51 -5.52
N ALA A 21 -2.90 0.88 -5.54
CA ALA A 21 -2.47 2.08 -6.27
C ALA A 21 -2.71 1.99 -7.78
N ASP A 22 -2.80 0.78 -8.33
CA ASP A 22 -3.10 0.54 -9.74
C ASP A 22 -4.61 0.61 -10.08
N ARG A 23 -5.50 0.79 -9.08
CA ARG A 23 -6.96 0.71 -9.24
C ARG A 23 -7.67 1.95 -8.73
N THR A 24 -8.87 2.17 -9.30
CA THR A 24 -9.79 3.20 -8.80
C THR A 24 -10.58 2.68 -7.58
N PRO A 25 -10.99 3.55 -6.64
CA PRO A 25 -10.74 4.99 -6.57
C PRO A 25 -9.36 5.34 -6.03
N CYS A 26 -8.75 6.38 -6.59
CA CYS A 26 -7.43 6.87 -6.20
C CYS A 26 -7.50 7.88 -5.05
N ILE A 27 -8.09 7.48 -3.94
CA ILE A 27 -8.25 8.29 -2.73
C ILE A 27 -7.89 7.48 -1.48
N PHE A 28 -7.42 8.14 -0.44
CA PHE A 28 -7.30 7.53 0.87
C PHE A 28 -8.63 7.49 1.61
N MET A 29 -8.77 6.49 2.45
CA MET A 29 -9.90 6.35 3.36
C MET A 29 -9.41 6.23 4.80
N GLU A 30 -9.98 7.03 5.69
CA GLU A 30 -9.75 6.93 7.11
C GLU A 30 -11.05 6.55 7.82
N ASN A 31 -11.04 5.44 8.55
CA ASN A 31 -12.20 4.92 9.28
C ASN A 31 -13.48 4.82 8.41
N GLY A 32 -13.29 4.34 7.17
CA GLY A 32 -14.39 4.14 6.21
C GLY A 32 -14.92 5.42 5.56
N ARG A 33 -14.19 6.54 5.64
CA ARG A 33 -14.54 7.82 5.02
C ARG A 33 -13.44 8.31 4.10
N GLY A 34 -13.79 8.86 2.94
CA GLY A 34 -12.81 9.47 2.03
C GLY A 34 -12.12 10.65 2.68
N VAL A 35 -10.80 10.68 2.63
CA VAL A 35 -9.98 11.77 3.17
C VAL A 35 -9.95 12.92 2.18
N GLY A 36 -10.27 14.13 2.65
CA GLY A 36 -10.25 15.34 1.83
C GLY A 36 -11.36 15.41 0.76
N LEU A 37 -12.36 14.52 0.84
CA LEU A 37 -13.45 14.47 -0.13
C LEU A 37 -14.39 15.67 0.05
N ASP A 38 -14.57 16.41 -1.05
CA ASP A 38 -15.56 17.49 -1.13
C ASP A 38 -16.96 16.88 -1.30
N PRO A 39 -17.95 17.23 -0.45
CA PRO A 39 -19.32 16.80 -0.62
C PRO A 39 -19.96 17.18 -1.96
N ASP A 40 -19.51 18.29 -2.55
CA ASP A 40 -20.02 18.81 -3.84
C ASP A 40 -19.33 18.16 -5.05
N ASP A 41 -18.22 17.43 -4.83
CA ASP A 41 -17.51 16.65 -5.86
C ASP A 41 -17.32 15.19 -5.41
N PRO A 42 -18.41 14.39 -5.31
CA PRO A 42 -18.33 13.01 -4.85
C PRO A 42 -17.60 12.12 -5.86
N VAL A 43 -16.97 11.06 -5.34
CA VAL A 43 -16.33 10.02 -6.14
C VAL A 43 -17.34 9.01 -6.66
N TYR A 44 -17.28 8.73 -7.96
CA TYR A 44 -17.98 7.64 -8.61
C TYR A 44 -16.99 6.64 -9.19
N VAL A 45 -17.27 5.36 -9.06
CA VAL A 45 -16.42 4.26 -9.54
C VAL A 45 -17.23 3.25 -10.32
N SER A 46 -16.67 2.77 -11.43
CA SER A 46 -17.20 1.67 -12.23
C SER A 46 -16.07 0.74 -12.66
N TYR A 47 -16.31 -0.56 -12.68
CA TYR A 47 -15.38 -1.54 -13.23
C TYR A 47 -15.89 -2.15 -14.54
N THR A 48 -17.01 -1.64 -15.05
CA THR A 48 -17.66 -2.17 -16.25
C THR A 48 -17.67 -1.19 -17.41
N GLU A 49 -17.87 0.10 -17.13
CA GLU A 49 -18.01 1.13 -18.17
C GLU A 49 -17.44 2.47 -17.72
N ASN A 50 -16.94 3.24 -18.70
CA ASN A 50 -16.40 4.56 -18.47
C ASN A 50 -17.51 5.61 -18.27
N PHE A 51 -17.19 6.65 -17.52
CA PHE A 51 -18.07 7.80 -17.38
C PHE A 51 -17.97 8.70 -18.64
N PRO A 52 -19.09 9.24 -19.16
CA PRO A 52 -19.07 10.07 -20.34
C PRO A 52 -18.12 11.27 -20.20
N GLY A 53 -17.21 11.41 -21.17
CA GLY A 53 -16.25 12.50 -21.24
C GLY A 53 -14.97 12.32 -20.40
N GLU A 54 -14.86 11.27 -19.61
CA GLU A 54 -13.62 10.97 -18.87
C GLU A 54 -12.59 10.26 -19.77
N PRO A 55 -11.32 10.72 -19.80
CA PRO A 55 -10.28 10.12 -20.63
C PRO A 55 -9.83 8.79 -20.09
N THR A 56 -9.35 7.92 -21.00
CA THR A 56 -8.75 6.63 -20.63
C THR A 56 -7.31 6.54 -21.13
N GLY A 57 -6.48 5.75 -20.48
CA GLY A 57 -5.10 5.50 -20.92
C GLY A 57 -5.06 4.83 -22.29
N LYS A 58 -6.07 4.02 -22.61
CA LYS A 58 -6.21 3.37 -23.90
C LYS A 58 -6.45 4.35 -25.05
N ASP A 59 -7.37 5.30 -24.85
CA ASP A 59 -7.83 6.21 -25.92
C ASP A 59 -7.04 7.52 -25.94
N ASN A 60 -6.35 7.87 -24.84
CA ASN A 60 -5.61 9.12 -24.65
C ASN A 60 -4.19 8.88 -24.13
N PRO A 61 -3.35 8.07 -24.81
CA PRO A 61 -2.00 7.75 -24.32
C PRO A 61 -1.08 8.96 -24.19
N GLU A 62 -1.38 10.06 -24.89
CA GLU A 62 -0.65 11.33 -24.81
C GLU A 62 -0.81 12.06 -23.47
N LEU A 63 -1.82 11.71 -22.68
CA LEU A 63 -2.04 12.24 -21.33
C LEU A 63 -1.24 11.48 -20.25
N LEU A 64 -0.60 10.37 -20.62
CA LEU A 64 0.15 9.55 -19.69
C LEU A 64 1.57 10.06 -19.51
N ARG A 65 2.01 10.14 -18.25
CA ARG A 65 3.42 10.45 -17.89
C ARG A 65 4.28 9.20 -17.78
N MET A 66 3.66 8.03 -17.78
CA MET A 66 4.35 6.74 -17.81
C MET A 66 3.54 5.70 -18.56
N HIS A 67 4.24 4.74 -19.16
CA HIS A 67 3.62 3.62 -19.86
C HIS A 67 2.79 2.78 -18.87
N PRO A 68 1.57 2.33 -19.24
CA PRO A 68 0.76 1.47 -18.38
C PRO A 68 1.35 0.08 -18.25
N SER A 69 1.14 -0.56 -17.12
CA SER A 69 1.27 -2.01 -16.97
C SER A 69 0.19 -2.73 -17.78
N HIS A 70 0.32 -4.04 -17.93
CA HIS A 70 -0.65 -4.86 -18.67
C HIS A 70 -2.08 -4.68 -18.16
N GLY A 71 -3.00 -4.23 -19.05
CA GLY A 71 -4.42 -4.06 -18.72
C GLY A 71 -4.75 -2.88 -17.79
N HIS A 72 -3.78 -2.03 -17.44
CA HIS A 72 -3.99 -0.85 -16.60
C HIS A 72 -4.18 0.40 -17.47
N ASP A 73 -5.14 0.38 -18.37
CA ASP A 73 -5.31 1.38 -19.43
C ASP A 73 -6.64 2.14 -19.38
N GLN A 74 -7.33 2.10 -18.22
CA GLN A 74 -8.64 2.76 -18.02
C GLN A 74 -8.47 4.18 -17.47
N SER A 75 -9.16 4.58 -16.40
CA SER A 75 -9.11 5.98 -15.93
C SER A 75 -7.69 6.52 -15.71
N ILE A 76 -7.47 7.77 -16.08
CA ILE A 76 -6.21 8.46 -15.87
C ILE A 76 -6.31 9.33 -14.62
N VAL A 77 -5.42 9.08 -13.64
CA VAL A 77 -5.27 9.90 -12.44
C VAL A 77 -3.81 10.29 -12.30
N ASN A 78 -3.53 11.59 -12.17
CA ASN A 78 -2.17 12.15 -12.11
C ASN A 78 -1.27 11.74 -13.30
N GLY A 79 -1.85 11.56 -14.48
CA GLY A 79 -1.12 11.09 -15.67
C GLY A 79 -0.76 9.62 -15.66
N ILE A 80 -1.39 8.83 -14.80
CA ILE A 80 -1.19 7.38 -14.69
C ILE A 80 -2.54 6.69 -14.89
N SER A 81 -2.59 5.74 -15.80
CA SER A 81 -3.80 4.95 -16.05
C SER A 81 -3.97 3.83 -15.02
N ARG A 82 -5.21 3.49 -14.73
CA ARG A 82 -5.61 2.56 -13.66
C ARG A 82 -6.49 1.45 -14.20
N ILE A 83 -6.70 0.41 -13.42
CA ILE A 83 -7.80 -0.52 -13.59
C ILE A 83 -9.06 0.11 -12.98
N GLY A 84 -10.16 0.08 -13.73
CA GLY A 84 -11.43 0.70 -13.35
C GLY A 84 -11.56 2.15 -13.79
N TYR A 85 -12.77 2.63 -13.73
CA TYR A 85 -13.15 3.98 -14.13
C TYR A 85 -13.57 4.78 -12.91
N MET A 86 -13.20 6.05 -12.87
CA MET A 86 -13.60 6.96 -11.81
C MET A 86 -13.91 8.34 -12.34
N LYS A 87 -14.76 9.05 -11.61
CA LYS A 87 -15.12 10.45 -11.85
C LYS A 87 -15.28 11.17 -10.52
N GLY A 88 -14.94 12.46 -10.50
CA GLY A 88 -15.06 13.30 -9.31
C GLY A 88 -13.96 13.08 -8.28
N GLY A 89 -14.15 13.64 -7.09
CA GLY A 89 -13.23 13.51 -5.95
C GLY A 89 -11.88 14.20 -6.15
N LYS A 90 -11.82 15.25 -6.97
CA LYS A 90 -10.57 15.93 -7.36
C LYS A 90 -9.74 16.40 -6.17
N SER A 91 -10.40 16.89 -5.13
CA SER A 91 -9.74 17.38 -3.90
C SER A 91 -9.14 16.24 -3.03
N ALA A 92 -9.62 15.02 -3.21
CA ALA A 92 -9.23 13.85 -2.43
C ALA A 92 -8.21 12.94 -3.14
N LEU A 93 -7.92 13.20 -4.43
CA LEU A 93 -6.95 12.38 -5.17
C LEU A 93 -5.58 12.44 -4.49
N TRP A 94 -5.00 11.25 -4.25
CA TRP A 94 -3.62 11.19 -3.76
C TRP A 94 -2.61 11.62 -4.85
N ARG A 95 -1.43 12.00 -4.43
CA ARG A 95 -0.25 12.03 -5.31
C ARG A 95 0.46 10.69 -5.14
N ASP A 96 0.81 10.06 -6.24
CA ASP A 96 1.43 8.73 -6.22
C ASP A 96 2.76 8.73 -5.48
N GLU A 97 3.54 9.78 -5.66
CA GLU A 97 4.83 9.97 -5.00
C GLU A 97 4.74 10.07 -3.48
N ASP A 98 3.57 10.42 -2.95
CA ASP A 98 3.36 10.67 -1.51
C ASP A 98 2.69 9.48 -0.80
N ILE A 99 2.36 8.38 -1.52
CA ILE A 99 1.64 7.24 -0.94
C ILE A 99 2.42 6.63 0.24
N ALA A 100 3.71 6.30 0.04
CA ALA A 100 4.52 5.70 1.09
C ALA A 100 4.66 6.63 2.31
N ASP A 101 4.88 7.93 2.09
CA ASP A 101 4.97 8.92 3.17
C ASP A 101 3.66 9.05 3.95
N SER A 102 2.54 9.06 3.23
CA SER A 102 1.21 9.18 3.83
C SER A 102 0.91 7.99 4.74
N ILE A 103 1.08 6.76 4.23
CA ILE A 103 0.84 5.52 4.99
C ILE A 103 1.80 5.45 6.19
N THR A 104 3.10 5.71 5.98
CA THR A 104 4.12 5.70 7.04
C THR A 104 3.80 6.70 8.16
N THR A 105 3.38 7.91 7.78
CA THR A 105 3.00 8.94 8.76
C THR A 105 1.84 8.50 9.65
N HIS A 106 0.83 7.85 9.08
CA HIS A 106 -0.31 7.36 9.85
C HIS A 106 0.07 6.17 10.74
N ALA A 107 0.93 5.28 10.26
CA ALA A 107 1.48 4.19 11.07
C ALA A 107 2.27 4.72 12.28
N ILE A 108 3.15 5.70 12.08
CA ILE A 108 3.91 6.34 13.16
C ILE A 108 2.99 7.00 14.17
N ARG A 109 2.01 7.78 13.72
CA ARG A 109 1.01 8.40 14.61
C ARG A 109 0.24 7.37 15.44
N PHE A 110 -0.13 6.26 14.83
CA PHE A 110 -0.79 5.17 15.53
C PHE A 110 0.10 4.61 16.64
N ILE A 111 1.37 4.29 16.36
CA ILE A 111 2.35 3.80 17.35
C ILE A 111 2.55 4.81 18.48
N GLU A 112 2.73 6.09 18.15
CA GLU A 112 2.90 7.16 19.15
C GLU A 112 1.68 7.33 20.06
N ASN A 113 0.48 7.22 19.49
CA ASN A 113 -0.76 7.34 20.27
C ASN A 113 -0.96 6.12 21.18
N SER A 114 -0.68 4.91 20.69
CA SER A 114 -0.74 3.68 21.49
C SER A 114 0.28 3.69 22.63
N GLN A 115 1.47 4.24 22.39
CA GLN A 115 2.47 4.43 23.46
C GLN A 115 1.98 5.40 24.54
N LYS A 116 1.31 6.50 24.16
CA LYS A 116 0.76 7.48 25.11
C LYS A 116 -0.40 6.92 25.94
N SER A 117 -1.27 6.10 25.34
CA SER A 117 -2.38 5.45 26.08
C SER A 117 -1.89 4.32 26.99
N GLY A 118 -0.69 3.78 26.75
CA GLY A 118 -0.15 2.64 27.47
C GLY A 118 -0.78 1.31 27.09
N GLU A 119 -1.65 1.27 26.08
CA GLU A 119 -2.36 0.07 25.67
C GLU A 119 -1.52 -0.77 24.70
N PRO A 120 -1.61 -2.11 24.75
CA PRO A 120 -1.04 -2.97 23.74
C PRO A 120 -1.70 -2.71 22.39
N PHE A 121 -0.96 -2.96 21.29
CA PHE A 121 -1.50 -2.77 19.96
C PHE A 121 -1.07 -3.85 18.97
N PHE A 122 -1.88 -4.02 17.96
CA PHE A 122 -1.57 -4.74 16.73
C PHE A 122 -1.68 -3.77 15.56
N LEU A 123 -0.58 -3.58 14.83
CA LEU A 123 -0.56 -2.78 13.61
C LEU A 123 -0.31 -3.69 12.41
N TYR A 124 -1.27 -3.75 11.48
CA TYR A 124 -1.10 -4.33 10.16
C TYR A 124 -0.79 -3.21 9.16
N LEU A 125 0.45 -3.14 8.72
CA LEU A 125 0.94 -2.13 7.78
C LEU A 125 1.18 -2.78 6.41
N ALA A 126 0.18 -2.69 5.54
CA ALA A 126 0.28 -3.12 4.14
C ALA A 126 0.74 -1.92 3.30
N THR A 127 1.94 -2.05 2.71
CA THR A 127 2.49 -1.01 1.83
C THR A 127 2.08 -1.26 0.39
N ASN A 128 2.14 -0.20 -0.44
CA ASN A 128 1.95 -0.34 -1.88
C ASN A 128 3.21 -0.81 -2.61
N ASP A 129 4.38 -0.46 -2.07
CA ASP A 129 5.65 -0.83 -2.69
C ASP A 129 5.87 -2.35 -2.55
N ILE A 130 6.26 -2.99 -3.58
CA ILE A 130 6.80 -2.58 -4.89
C ILE A 130 5.81 -2.82 -6.05
N HIS A 131 4.51 -2.88 -5.78
CA HIS A 131 3.48 -3.08 -6.81
C HIS A 131 3.47 -1.92 -7.84
N VAL A 132 3.00 -2.21 -9.04
CA VAL A 132 2.73 -1.18 -10.05
C VAL A 132 1.54 -0.30 -9.65
N PRO A 133 1.48 0.98 -10.06
CA PRO A 133 2.53 1.76 -10.72
C PRO A 133 3.63 2.14 -9.73
N ARG A 134 4.89 2.01 -10.17
CA ARG A 134 6.04 2.37 -9.33
C ARG A 134 6.38 3.83 -9.50
N VAL A 135 5.94 4.63 -8.58
CA VAL A 135 6.13 6.09 -8.58
C VAL A 135 6.68 6.54 -7.22
N PRO A 136 7.89 6.10 -6.87
CA PRO A 136 8.49 6.47 -5.60
C PRO A 136 8.74 7.98 -5.53
N HIS A 137 8.71 8.54 -4.33
CA HIS A 137 9.01 9.94 -4.09
C HIS A 137 10.34 10.34 -4.73
N GLU A 138 10.47 11.59 -5.20
CA GLU A 138 11.65 12.11 -5.93
C GLU A 138 12.98 11.90 -5.21
N ARG A 139 12.97 11.82 -3.85
CA ARG A 139 14.17 11.50 -3.06
C ARG A 139 14.74 10.11 -3.33
N PHE A 140 13.94 9.18 -3.87
CA PHE A 140 14.34 7.82 -4.22
C PHE A 140 14.52 7.63 -5.73
N ALA A 141 13.84 8.45 -6.54
CA ALA A 141 13.85 8.33 -8.00
C ALA A 141 15.28 8.39 -8.56
N GLY A 142 15.68 7.37 -9.32
CA GLY A 142 17.01 7.24 -9.91
C GLY A 142 18.14 6.91 -8.92
N LYS A 143 17.84 6.59 -7.64
CA LYS A 143 18.86 6.37 -6.61
C LYS A 143 19.34 4.92 -6.53
N SER A 144 18.52 3.97 -6.89
CA SER A 144 18.91 2.55 -6.86
C SER A 144 19.89 2.14 -7.95
N GLY A 145 19.87 2.85 -9.08
CA GLY A 145 20.56 2.42 -10.32
C GLY A 145 19.88 1.22 -11.00
N LEU A 146 18.74 0.76 -10.51
CA LEU A 146 18.00 -0.42 -10.97
C LEU A 146 16.59 -0.09 -11.48
N GLY A 147 16.39 1.17 -11.90
CA GLY A 147 15.11 1.64 -12.43
C GLY A 147 14.01 1.78 -11.35
N PRO A 148 12.75 2.05 -11.77
CA PRO A 148 11.65 2.34 -10.85
C PRO A 148 11.37 1.24 -9.83
N ARG A 149 11.62 -0.03 -10.17
CA ARG A 149 11.46 -1.16 -9.24
C ARG A 149 12.46 -1.09 -8.08
N GLY A 150 13.74 -0.83 -8.39
CA GLY A 150 14.77 -0.64 -7.37
C GLY A 150 14.51 0.60 -6.52
N ASP A 151 14.03 1.68 -7.14
CA ASP A 151 13.68 2.90 -6.42
C ASP A 151 12.49 2.70 -5.47
N ALA A 152 11.49 1.89 -5.88
CA ALA A 152 10.38 1.49 -5.03
C ALA A 152 10.85 0.60 -3.85
N LEU A 153 11.86 -0.25 -4.05
CA LEU A 153 12.49 -0.98 -2.94
C LEU A 153 13.16 -0.05 -1.93
N LEU A 154 13.82 1.03 -2.37
CA LEU A 154 14.38 2.04 -1.47
C LEU A 154 13.28 2.76 -0.68
N SER A 155 12.14 3.04 -1.32
CA SER A 155 10.97 3.62 -0.66
C SER A 155 10.41 2.69 0.42
N PHE A 156 10.31 1.40 0.10
CA PHE A 156 9.86 0.39 1.05
C PHE A 156 10.83 0.25 2.23
N ASP A 157 12.13 0.13 1.98
CA ASP A 157 13.18 0.04 3.01
C ASP A 157 13.13 1.26 3.95
N TRP A 158 12.94 2.45 3.40
CA TRP A 158 12.72 3.66 4.17
C TRP A 158 11.49 3.56 5.08
N THR A 159 10.36 3.06 4.59
CA THR A 159 9.14 2.87 5.40
C THR A 159 9.40 1.93 6.59
N VAL A 160 10.08 0.80 6.35
CA VAL A 160 10.50 -0.12 7.41
C VAL A 160 11.41 0.59 8.41
N GLY A 161 12.42 1.32 7.92
CA GLY A 161 13.34 2.09 8.74
C GLY A 161 12.63 3.08 9.66
N GLN A 162 11.64 3.82 9.14
CA GLN A 162 10.86 4.79 9.92
C GLN A 162 10.07 4.13 11.06
N VAL A 163 9.47 2.96 10.81
CA VAL A 163 8.78 2.19 11.85
C VAL A 163 9.77 1.74 12.92
N MET A 164 10.88 1.12 12.52
CA MET A 164 11.90 0.62 13.46
C MET A 164 12.52 1.73 14.29
N GLU A 165 12.86 2.88 13.68
CA GLU A 165 13.36 4.06 14.38
C GLU A 165 12.34 4.61 15.37
N THR A 166 11.05 4.61 15.02
CA THR A 166 9.98 5.06 15.91
C THR A 166 9.85 4.16 17.13
N LEU A 167 9.85 2.84 16.93
CA LEU A 167 9.79 1.87 18.04
C LEU A 167 10.98 2.09 18.99
N LYS A 168 12.19 2.22 18.45
CA LYS A 168 13.40 2.48 19.25
C LYS A 168 13.33 3.79 20.00
N LYS A 169 12.94 4.88 19.34
CA LYS A 169 12.80 6.22 19.95
C LYS A 169 11.82 6.23 21.11
N LEU A 170 10.79 5.41 21.03
CA LEU A 170 9.74 5.30 22.06
C LEU A 170 10.07 4.22 23.12
N ASN A 171 11.24 3.55 23.04
CA ASN A 171 11.64 2.42 23.89
C ASN A 171 10.59 1.29 23.86
N LEU A 172 10.10 0.96 22.69
CA LEU A 172 9.12 -0.11 22.45
C LEU A 172 9.76 -1.34 21.79
N ASP A 173 10.97 -1.22 21.25
CA ASP A 173 11.65 -2.25 20.47
C ASP A 173 11.93 -3.55 21.24
N ASP A 174 12.23 -3.46 22.54
CA ASP A 174 12.46 -4.64 23.39
C ASP A 174 11.18 -5.42 23.73
N ASN A 175 10.01 -4.82 23.52
CA ASN A 175 8.70 -5.42 23.82
C ASN A 175 7.74 -5.38 22.61
N THR A 176 8.31 -5.53 21.42
CA THR A 176 7.54 -5.50 20.17
C THR A 176 8.05 -6.59 19.23
N ILE A 177 7.15 -7.42 18.71
CA ILE A 177 7.48 -8.30 17.58
C ILE A 177 7.18 -7.56 16.28
N VAL A 178 8.16 -7.53 15.38
CA VAL A 178 8.02 -7.02 14.02
C VAL A 178 8.13 -8.19 13.06
N ILE A 179 7.10 -8.42 12.25
CA ILE A 179 7.07 -9.46 11.23
C ILE A 179 7.04 -8.78 9.87
N LEU A 180 8.05 -9.04 9.05
CA LEU A 180 8.13 -8.59 7.68
C LEU A 180 7.84 -9.76 6.75
N SER A 181 6.86 -9.60 5.87
CA SER A 181 6.47 -10.64 4.92
C SER A 181 6.05 -10.03 3.59
N SER A 182 5.99 -10.86 2.59
CA SER A 182 5.51 -10.55 1.25
C SER A 182 4.37 -11.51 0.90
N ASP A 183 3.38 -11.04 0.16
CA ASP A 183 2.22 -11.85 -0.23
C ASP A 183 2.57 -12.92 -1.26
N ASN A 184 3.49 -12.62 -2.17
CA ASN A 184 3.95 -13.53 -3.23
C ASN A 184 5.36 -13.17 -3.73
N GLY A 185 5.94 -13.90 -4.67
CA GLY A 185 7.25 -13.65 -5.27
C GLY A 185 7.18 -12.60 -6.41
N ALA A 186 8.30 -12.11 -6.92
CA ALA A 186 8.37 -11.00 -7.87
C ALA A 186 7.69 -11.30 -9.22
N VAL A 187 6.86 -10.38 -9.72
CA VAL A 187 6.37 -10.38 -11.10
C VAL A 187 7.46 -9.79 -12.00
N ILE A 188 7.98 -10.61 -12.90
CA ILE A 188 9.08 -10.21 -13.81
C ILE A 188 8.52 -9.51 -15.06
N ASP A 189 7.40 -10.03 -15.58
CA ASP A 189 6.73 -9.50 -16.77
C ASP A 189 5.45 -8.74 -16.37
N ASP A 190 5.62 -7.50 -15.99
CA ASP A 190 4.54 -6.60 -15.57
C ASP A 190 4.27 -5.45 -16.58
N GLY A 191 4.84 -5.56 -17.78
CA GLY A 191 4.71 -4.56 -18.84
C GLY A 191 5.77 -3.45 -18.80
N TYR A 192 6.62 -3.40 -17.78
CA TYR A 192 7.72 -2.45 -17.70
C TYR A 192 9.06 -3.09 -18.10
N LYS A 193 9.91 -2.31 -18.74
CA LYS A 193 11.29 -2.68 -19.04
C LYS A 193 12.20 -2.15 -17.93
N ASP A 194 11.98 -2.60 -16.72
CA ASP A 194 12.87 -2.33 -15.60
C ASP A 194 13.85 -3.51 -15.37
N GLN A 195 14.82 -3.32 -14.52
CA GLN A 195 15.92 -4.29 -14.31
C GLN A 195 15.53 -5.37 -13.28
N ALA A 196 14.36 -5.98 -13.46
CA ALA A 196 13.83 -6.98 -12.52
C ALA A 196 14.74 -8.21 -12.40
N VAL A 197 15.35 -8.63 -13.50
CA VAL A 197 16.25 -9.80 -13.53
C VAL A 197 17.55 -9.50 -12.79
N GLU A 198 18.10 -8.30 -12.96
CA GLU A 198 19.30 -7.83 -12.26
C GLU A 198 19.07 -7.71 -10.75
N LEU A 199 17.89 -7.23 -10.33
CA LEU A 199 17.50 -7.17 -8.93
C LEU A 199 17.43 -8.54 -8.26
N LEU A 200 16.92 -9.52 -8.98
CA LEU A 200 16.76 -10.88 -8.48
C LEU A 200 18.04 -11.71 -8.60
N GLY A 201 19.04 -11.21 -9.33
CA GLY A 201 20.24 -11.96 -9.69
C GLY A 201 19.88 -13.22 -10.47
N ASN A 202 20.74 -14.24 -10.40
CA ASN A 202 20.51 -15.53 -11.06
C ASN A 202 19.61 -16.47 -10.23
N HIS A 203 18.88 -15.98 -9.23
CA HIS A 203 17.99 -16.82 -8.45
C HIS A 203 16.74 -17.19 -9.26
N LYS A 204 16.42 -18.48 -9.31
CA LYS A 204 15.14 -18.93 -9.85
C LYS A 204 14.03 -18.40 -8.94
N VAL A 205 13.30 -17.41 -9.43
CA VAL A 205 12.11 -16.90 -8.75
C VAL A 205 10.96 -17.85 -9.04
N THR A 206 10.51 -18.53 -8.01
CA THR A 206 9.29 -19.35 -8.05
C THR A 206 8.19 -18.57 -7.33
N GLY A 207 7.36 -17.88 -8.08
CA GLY A 207 6.21 -17.14 -7.53
C GLY A 207 6.23 -15.64 -7.87
N TYR A 208 5.15 -14.98 -7.52
CA TYR A 208 4.87 -13.59 -7.86
C TYR A 208 4.78 -12.75 -6.59
N THR A 209 5.54 -11.63 -6.45
CA THR A 209 5.42 -10.72 -5.30
C THR A 209 5.14 -9.33 -5.73
N GLU A 210 4.22 -8.67 -5.05
CA GLU A 210 4.06 -7.24 -5.26
C GLU A 210 3.60 -6.42 -4.04
N VAL A 211 3.28 -7.05 -2.93
CA VAL A 211 2.92 -6.34 -1.69
C VAL A 211 3.75 -6.85 -0.53
N VAL A 212 4.33 -5.94 0.23
CA VAL A 212 5.05 -6.26 1.45
C VAL A 212 4.30 -5.70 2.64
N SER A 213 4.04 -6.53 3.62
CA SER A 213 3.31 -6.16 4.83
C SER A 213 4.20 -6.25 6.06
N ILE A 214 4.04 -5.30 6.96
CA ILE A 214 4.69 -5.29 8.26
C ILE A 214 3.61 -5.45 9.31
N ALA A 215 3.68 -6.50 10.11
CA ALA A 215 2.88 -6.62 11.31
C ALA A 215 3.73 -6.23 12.52
N VAL A 216 3.22 -5.30 13.31
CA VAL A 216 3.88 -4.80 14.52
C VAL A 216 2.97 -5.09 15.69
N MET A 217 3.44 -5.90 16.64
CA MET A 217 2.69 -6.28 17.83
C MET A 217 3.45 -5.88 19.09
N ARG A 218 2.83 -5.12 19.94
CA ARG A 218 3.35 -4.74 21.26
C ARG A 218 2.77 -5.65 22.35
N GLU A 219 3.58 -5.91 23.38
CA GLU A 219 3.24 -6.75 24.56
C GLU A 219 3.09 -8.24 24.24
N VAL A 220 4.18 -8.77 23.71
CA VAL A 220 4.32 -10.17 23.28
C VAL A 220 3.98 -11.19 24.37
N GLN A 221 4.22 -10.88 25.64
CA GLN A 221 4.03 -11.86 26.73
C GLN A 221 2.57 -12.30 26.91
N GLU A 222 1.61 -11.39 26.76
CA GLU A 222 0.19 -11.74 26.86
C GLU A 222 -0.30 -12.48 25.62
N TYR A 223 0.19 -12.11 24.43
CA TYR A 223 -0.17 -12.77 23.17
C TYR A 223 0.47 -14.15 23.06
N LEU A 224 1.72 -14.34 23.48
CA LEU A 224 2.35 -15.67 23.53
C LEU A 224 1.61 -16.62 24.46
N ALA A 225 1.03 -16.15 25.55
CA ALA A 225 0.18 -16.96 26.43
C ALA A 225 -1.14 -17.38 25.75
N LEU A 226 -1.71 -16.53 24.91
CA LEU A 226 -2.87 -16.86 24.08
C LEU A 226 -2.53 -17.85 22.95
N PHE A 227 -1.34 -17.77 22.37
CA PHE A 227 -0.86 -18.66 21.31
C PHE A 227 -0.36 -20.00 21.85
N ALA A 228 0.30 -20.02 23.02
CA ALA A 228 0.80 -21.25 23.65
C ALA A 228 -0.31 -22.20 24.10
N GLY A 229 -1.54 -21.72 24.31
CA GLY A 229 -2.70 -22.53 24.69
C GLY A 229 -3.51 -23.13 23.53
N ARG A 230 -3.16 -22.84 22.28
CA ARG A 230 -3.84 -23.38 21.09
C ARG A 230 -2.81 -23.96 20.12
N GLU A 231 -2.67 -25.26 20.18
CA GLU A 231 -1.99 -26.01 19.12
C GLU A 231 -2.66 -25.70 17.78
N ARG A 232 -1.90 -25.14 16.82
CA ARG A 232 -2.23 -24.75 15.46
C ARG A 232 -2.73 -23.30 15.27
N PHE A 233 -1.78 -22.39 15.12
CA PHE A 233 -1.88 -21.33 14.13
C PHE A 233 -0.69 -21.40 13.19
N LEU A 234 -0.78 -22.27 12.22
CA LEU A 234 -0.17 -22.05 10.91
C LEU A 234 -0.99 -20.90 10.28
N LEU A 235 -0.35 -19.77 10.07
CA LEU A 235 -0.87 -18.72 9.20
C LEU A 235 -0.89 -19.28 7.76
N GLU A 236 -1.93 -20.03 7.41
CA GLU A 236 -2.30 -20.23 6.03
C GLU A 236 -2.91 -18.91 5.53
N TYR A 237 -2.12 -18.12 4.83
CA TYR A 237 -2.65 -17.04 4.00
C TYR A 237 -3.40 -17.67 2.83
N GLN A 238 -4.69 -17.89 3.00
CA GLN A 238 -5.57 -18.02 1.84
C GLN A 238 -5.95 -16.61 1.40
N THR A 239 -5.53 -16.27 0.20
CA THR A 239 -5.97 -15.12 -0.57
C THR A 239 -7.50 -15.10 -0.61
N ILE A 240 -8.13 -14.13 0.06
CA ILE A 240 -9.56 -13.88 -0.11
C ILE A 240 -9.67 -12.84 -1.22
N TRP A 241 -10.12 -13.29 -2.38
CA TRP A 241 -10.61 -12.47 -3.50
C TRP A 241 -12.12 -12.30 -3.40
#